data_c8a1a4a0db1034e018f8e4b11db0ba4e
#
_entry.id   c8a1a4a0db1034e018f8e4b11db0ba4e
#
_cell.length_a   1.000
_cell.length_b   1.000
_cell.length_c   1.000
_cell.angle_alpha   90.00
_cell.angle_beta   90.00
_cell.angle_gamma   90.00
#
_symmetry.space_group_name_H-M   'P 1'
#
loop_
_entity.id
_entity.type
_entity.pdbx_description
1 polymer ?
#
loop_
_entity_poly.entity_id
_entity_poly.type
_entity_poly.pdbx_seq_one_letter_code
_entity_poly.pdbx_strand_id
1 'polypeptide(L)'
;MYDAEYCTSLHNERKKLVGLLRETRFTTLKSGFSHSQVIPLATYSPWFDDDYFLNVYTAIKESTLVDIYRCFELYSLLKRSNHVSGAVVEVGVWRGGTAALLAASAPLKQIHLFDTFSGVAKASDEYDILYKGGEHSDVDFNDVKALICQYTPHAHLHKGLFPDDHLATIPDVISFAHIDVDTHNSAKESFYA
;
A
#
# COMPACT_ATOMS: atom_id res chain seq x y z
N MET A 1 -17.55 27.38 -15.71
CA MET A 1 -16.76 26.77 -16.82
C MET A 1 -15.56 27.69 -16.99
N TYR A 2 -14.34 27.17 -16.91
CA TYR A 2 -13.12 28.01 -17.11
C TYR A 2 -13.01 28.36 -18.59
N ASP A 3 -12.55 29.58 -18.89
CA ASP A 3 -12.31 29.97 -20.28
C ASP A 3 -11.07 29.28 -20.88
N ALA A 4 -10.94 29.35 -22.20
CA ALA A 4 -9.87 28.65 -22.93
C ALA A 4 -8.47 29.23 -22.60
N GLU A 5 -8.38 30.52 -22.31
CA GLU A 5 -7.13 31.19 -21.98
C GLU A 5 -6.62 30.74 -20.60
N TYR A 6 -7.50 30.67 -19.61
CA TYR A 6 -7.19 30.14 -18.29
C TYR A 6 -6.74 28.67 -18.35
N CYS A 7 -7.45 27.82 -19.12
CA CYS A 7 -7.05 26.43 -19.29
C CYS A 7 -5.68 26.29 -19.95
N THR A 8 -5.38 27.12 -20.95
CA THR A 8 -4.06 27.15 -21.62
C THR A 8 -2.97 27.58 -20.68
N SER A 9 -3.20 28.59 -19.85
CA SER A 9 -2.25 29.05 -18.84
C SER A 9 -1.93 27.94 -17.84
N LEU A 10 -2.93 27.29 -17.26
CA LEU A 10 -2.73 26.17 -16.33
C LEU A 10 -1.96 25.01 -16.98
N HIS A 11 -2.25 24.69 -18.25
CA HIS A 11 -1.54 23.63 -18.96
C HIS A 11 -0.05 23.97 -19.15
N ASN A 12 0.29 25.22 -19.47
CA ASN A 12 1.65 25.67 -19.63
C ASN A 12 2.42 25.65 -18.30
N GLU A 13 1.79 26.09 -17.21
CA GLU A 13 2.39 26.02 -15.89
C GLU A 13 2.65 24.58 -15.46
N ARG A 14 1.68 23.68 -15.69
CA ARG A 14 1.85 22.24 -15.42
C ARG A 14 3.01 21.66 -16.22
N LYS A 15 3.12 21.97 -17.52
CA LYS A 15 4.25 21.51 -18.36
C LYS A 15 5.59 21.97 -17.77
N LYS A 16 5.68 23.24 -17.34
CA LYS A 16 6.88 23.80 -16.75
C LYS A 16 7.26 23.06 -15.46
N LEU A 17 6.31 22.84 -14.55
CA LEU A 17 6.54 22.11 -13.29
C LEU A 17 6.97 20.67 -13.53
N VAL A 18 6.30 19.96 -14.45
CA VAL A 18 6.68 18.59 -14.82
C VAL A 18 8.08 18.56 -15.44
N GLY A 19 8.45 19.56 -16.26
CA GLY A 19 9.81 19.70 -16.80
C GLY A 19 10.84 19.81 -15.69
N LEU A 20 10.63 20.72 -14.74
CA LEU A 20 11.51 20.90 -13.58
C LEU A 20 11.64 19.62 -12.73
N LEU A 21 10.53 18.93 -12.48
CA LEU A 21 10.55 17.66 -11.73
C LEU A 21 11.36 16.59 -12.46
N ARG A 22 11.27 16.54 -13.79
CA ARG A 22 12.01 15.57 -14.63
C ARG A 22 13.52 15.87 -14.69
N GLU A 23 13.93 17.11 -14.44
CA GLU A 23 15.33 17.52 -14.40
C GLU A 23 15.95 17.36 -13.01
N THR A 24 15.17 17.02 -11.98
CA THR A 24 15.67 16.81 -10.62
C THR A 24 16.24 15.42 -10.39
N ARG A 25 16.92 15.23 -9.27
CA ARG A 25 17.43 13.91 -8.82
C ARG A 25 16.34 12.84 -8.71
N PHE A 26 15.08 13.22 -8.54
CA PHE A 26 13.96 12.30 -8.43
C PHE A 26 13.60 11.64 -9.77
N THR A 27 14.05 12.21 -10.89
CA THR A 27 13.78 11.67 -12.24
C THR A 27 14.94 10.88 -12.81
N THR A 28 16.11 10.92 -12.18
CA THR A 28 17.33 10.27 -12.66
C THR A 28 17.90 9.37 -11.56
N LEU A 29 17.15 8.34 -11.20
CA LEU A 29 17.57 7.38 -10.17
C LEU A 29 18.70 6.46 -10.64
N LYS A 30 18.90 6.34 -11.95
CA LYS A 30 19.93 5.47 -12.53
C LYS A 30 20.62 6.15 -13.69
N SER A 31 21.97 6.17 -13.66
CA SER A 31 22.77 6.73 -14.76
C SER A 31 22.40 6.11 -16.11
N GLY A 32 22.26 6.94 -17.13
CA GLY A 32 21.85 6.52 -18.47
C GLY A 32 20.33 6.42 -18.70
N PHE A 33 19.52 6.63 -17.66
CA PHE A 33 18.08 6.70 -17.76
C PHE A 33 17.59 8.10 -17.40
N SER A 34 17.07 8.81 -18.39
CA SER A 34 16.28 10.02 -18.18
C SER A 34 14.81 9.62 -17.96
N HIS A 35 14.08 10.36 -17.13
CA HIS A 35 12.67 10.12 -16.85
C HIS A 35 12.39 8.74 -16.25
N SER A 36 13.18 8.35 -15.22
CA SER A 36 13.00 7.08 -14.50
C SER A 36 11.70 7.02 -13.68
N GLN A 37 11.03 8.14 -13.47
CA GLN A 37 9.74 8.23 -12.80
C GLN A 37 8.62 8.56 -13.78
N VAL A 38 7.43 7.99 -13.55
CA VAL A 38 6.24 8.33 -14.30
C VAL A 38 5.63 9.62 -13.74
N ILE A 39 5.82 10.73 -14.47
CA ILE A 39 5.15 12.00 -14.18
C ILE A 39 4.23 12.31 -15.38
N PRO A 40 2.93 11.99 -15.29
CA PRO A 40 2.03 12.09 -16.41
C PRO A 40 1.74 13.56 -16.76
N LEU A 41 1.79 13.88 -18.06
CA LEU A 41 1.28 15.14 -18.61
C LEU A 41 -0.23 15.08 -18.86
N ALA A 42 -0.72 13.91 -19.26
CA ALA A 42 -2.14 13.66 -19.43
C ALA A 42 -2.77 13.17 -18.13
N THR A 43 -4.07 13.32 -17.99
CA THR A 43 -4.83 12.73 -16.90
C THR A 43 -4.83 11.21 -17.07
N TYR A 44 -4.43 10.51 -16.01
CA TYR A 44 -4.51 9.05 -15.93
C TYR A 44 -5.15 8.70 -14.61
N SER A 45 -6.39 8.27 -14.62
CA SER A 45 -7.19 8.06 -13.40
C SER A 45 -8.16 6.88 -13.58
N PRO A 46 -7.66 5.67 -13.90
CA PRO A 46 -8.53 4.51 -14.23
C PRO A 46 -9.39 4.07 -13.05
N TRP A 47 -9.03 4.43 -11.82
CA TRP A 47 -9.83 4.17 -10.62
C TRP A 47 -11.20 4.86 -10.62
N PHE A 48 -11.39 5.94 -11.37
CA PHE A 48 -12.68 6.63 -11.47
C PHE A 48 -13.71 5.86 -12.31
N ASP A 49 -13.30 4.85 -13.06
CA ASP A 49 -14.17 3.99 -13.86
C ASP A 49 -14.51 2.66 -13.12
N ASP A 50 -14.05 2.48 -11.88
CA ASP A 50 -14.35 1.30 -11.05
C ASP A 50 -15.11 1.74 -9.77
N ASP A 51 -16.44 1.76 -9.85
CA ASP A 51 -17.31 2.16 -8.73
C ASP A 51 -17.11 1.28 -7.49
N TYR A 52 -16.82 -0.01 -7.65
CA TYR A 52 -16.58 -0.90 -6.52
C TYR A 52 -15.30 -0.49 -5.79
N PHE A 53 -14.21 -0.27 -6.52
CA PHE A 53 -12.97 0.22 -5.93
C PHE A 53 -13.18 1.56 -5.23
N LEU A 54 -13.85 2.52 -5.87
CA LEU A 54 -14.09 3.85 -5.29
C LEU A 54 -14.89 3.77 -3.98
N ASN A 55 -15.90 2.90 -3.92
CA ASN A 55 -16.69 2.71 -2.70
C ASN A 55 -15.82 2.15 -1.57
N VAL A 56 -15.01 1.14 -1.85
CA VAL A 56 -14.08 0.57 -0.85
C VAL A 56 -13.05 1.62 -0.44
N TYR A 57 -12.38 2.28 -1.40
CA TYR A 57 -11.37 3.29 -1.08
C TYR A 57 -11.94 4.45 -0.26
N THR A 58 -13.14 4.91 -0.58
CA THR A 58 -13.80 5.97 0.19
C THR A 58 -14.02 5.58 1.66
N ALA A 59 -14.33 4.31 1.92
CA ALA A 59 -14.52 3.81 3.27
C ALA A 59 -13.21 3.65 4.07
N ILE A 60 -12.08 3.40 3.37
CA ILE A 60 -10.80 3.08 4.02
C ILE A 60 -9.77 4.21 4.00
N LYS A 61 -9.97 5.28 3.24
CA LYS A 61 -8.97 6.34 3.00
C LYS A 61 -8.41 7.02 4.24
N GLU A 62 -9.15 7.03 5.35
CA GLU A 62 -8.71 7.56 6.64
C GLU A 62 -7.97 6.49 7.49
N SER A 63 -7.96 5.25 7.01
CA SER A 63 -7.30 4.10 7.66
C SER A 63 -6.04 3.63 6.93
N THR A 64 -5.56 4.39 5.95
CA THR A 64 -4.31 4.14 5.23
C THR A 64 -3.61 5.44 4.85
N LEU A 65 -2.29 5.41 4.77
CA LEU A 65 -1.45 6.48 4.21
C LEU A 65 -1.13 6.24 2.73
N VAL A 66 -1.56 5.11 2.19
CA VAL A 66 -1.37 4.76 0.78
C VAL A 66 -2.35 5.54 -0.08
N ASP A 67 -1.85 6.25 -1.08
CA ASP A 67 -2.67 7.05 -1.99
C ASP A 67 -3.54 6.19 -2.91
N ILE A 68 -4.53 6.83 -3.55
CA ILE A 68 -5.54 6.16 -4.36
C ILE A 68 -4.93 5.35 -5.52
N TYR A 69 -3.87 5.83 -6.15
CA TYR A 69 -3.30 5.11 -7.30
C TYR A 69 -2.50 3.88 -6.88
N ARG A 70 -1.75 3.92 -5.75
CA ARG A 70 -1.10 2.72 -5.19
C ARG A 70 -2.13 1.71 -4.66
N CYS A 71 -3.21 2.20 -4.02
CA CYS A 71 -4.33 1.35 -3.63
C CYS A 71 -5.00 0.69 -4.85
N PHE A 72 -5.18 1.42 -5.96
CA PHE A 72 -5.75 0.86 -7.18
C PHE A 72 -4.83 -0.18 -7.84
N GLU A 73 -3.51 0.04 -7.82
CA GLU A 73 -2.54 -0.97 -8.27
C GLU A 73 -2.62 -2.24 -7.42
N LEU A 74 -2.61 -2.10 -6.09
CA LEU A 74 -2.74 -3.23 -5.16
C LEU A 74 -4.01 -4.04 -5.43
N TYR A 75 -5.16 -3.36 -5.52
CA TYR A 75 -6.45 -3.94 -5.88
C TYR A 75 -6.42 -4.67 -7.23
N SER A 76 -5.86 -4.03 -8.25
CA SER A 76 -5.80 -4.58 -9.62
C SER A 76 -4.89 -5.81 -9.71
N LEU A 77 -3.75 -5.79 -9.03
CA LEU A 77 -2.81 -6.92 -8.98
C LEU A 77 -3.44 -8.12 -8.28
N LEU A 78 -4.07 -7.91 -7.13
CA LEU A 78 -4.73 -9.00 -6.40
C LEU A 78 -5.90 -9.58 -7.22
N LYS A 79 -6.73 -8.75 -7.84
CA LYS A 79 -7.81 -9.24 -8.72
C LYS A 79 -7.30 -10.13 -9.86
N ARG A 80 -6.17 -9.76 -10.46
CA ARG A 80 -5.54 -10.57 -11.54
C ARG A 80 -4.99 -11.91 -11.00
N SER A 81 -4.54 -11.94 -9.76
CA SER A 81 -4.00 -13.16 -9.12
C SER A 81 -5.04 -14.02 -8.40
N ASN A 82 -6.32 -13.64 -8.39
CA ASN A 82 -7.36 -14.37 -7.68
C ASN A 82 -7.55 -15.84 -8.14
N HIS A 83 -7.18 -16.16 -9.36
CA HIS A 83 -7.18 -17.53 -9.89
C HIS A 83 -6.03 -18.39 -9.37
N VAL A 84 -4.99 -17.80 -8.79
CA VAL A 84 -3.85 -18.53 -8.22
C VAL A 84 -4.27 -19.09 -6.85
N SER A 85 -4.05 -20.39 -6.61
CA SER A 85 -4.35 -21.01 -5.32
C SER A 85 -3.40 -20.52 -4.23
N GLY A 86 -3.91 -20.37 -3.00
CA GLY A 86 -3.14 -19.96 -1.85
C GLY A 86 -3.77 -18.76 -1.11
N ALA A 87 -3.21 -18.46 0.05
CA ALA A 87 -3.64 -17.36 0.89
C ALA A 87 -3.13 -16.00 0.36
N VAL A 88 -3.75 -14.93 0.84
CA VAL A 88 -3.24 -13.57 0.74
C VAL A 88 -2.55 -13.23 2.06
N VAL A 89 -1.39 -12.63 2.00
CA VAL A 89 -0.62 -12.21 3.17
C VAL A 89 -0.36 -10.71 3.10
N GLU A 90 -0.53 -10.02 4.22
CA GLU A 90 -0.02 -8.65 4.41
C GLU A 90 0.85 -8.59 5.66
N VAL A 91 2.00 -7.93 5.54
CA VAL A 91 2.89 -7.62 6.67
C VAL A 91 3.01 -6.11 6.77
N GLY A 92 2.60 -5.55 7.90
CA GLY A 92 2.38 -4.12 8.10
C GLY A 92 0.93 -3.75 7.76
N VAL A 93 0.08 -3.66 8.78
CA VAL A 93 -1.38 -3.47 8.64
C VAL A 93 -1.81 -2.11 9.13
N TRP A 94 -1.16 -1.60 10.16
CA TRP A 94 -1.49 -0.35 10.84
C TRP A 94 -2.99 -0.24 11.15
N ARG A 95 -3.70 0.78 10.62
CA ARG A 95 -5.15 0.98 10.81
C ARG A 95 -6.03 0.12 9.90
N GLY A 96 -5.45 -0.77 9.10
CA GLY A 96 -6.16 -1.79 8.33
C GLY A 96 -6.74 -1.34 7.00
N GLY A 97 -6.40 -0.17 6.47
CA GLY A 97 -6.99 0.31 5.21
C GLY A 97 -6.63 -0.55 4.01
N THR A 98 -5.34 -0.87 3.81
CA THR A 98 -4.88 -1.77 2.75
C THR A 98 -5.36 -3.21 2.99
N ALA A 99 -5.35 -3.68 4.24
CA ALA A 99 -5.89 -4.97 4.61
C ALA A 99 -7.38 -5.12 4.24
N ALA A 100 -8.19 -4.10 4.51
CA ALA A 100 -9.60 -4.09 4.12
C ALA A 100 -9.78 -4.07 2.60
N LEU A 101 -8.90 -3.35 1.87
CA LEU A 101 -8.88 -3.37 0.41
C LEU A 101 -8.54 -4.76 -0.14
N LEU A 102 -7.55 -5.45 0.43
CA LEU A 102 -7.22 -6.83 0.08
C LEU A 102 -8.40 -7.77 0.36
N ALA A 103 -9.03 -7.64 1.53
CA ALA A 103 -10.21 -8.40 1.90
C ALA A 103 -11.38 -8.20 0.92
N ALA A 104 -11.65 -6.96 0.53
CA ALA A 104 -12.66 -6.63 -0.48
C ALA A 104 -12.33 -7.19 -1.87
N SER A 105 -11.04 -7.24 -2.22
CA SER A 105 -10.57 -7.68 -3.54
C SER A 105 -10.58 -9.21 -3.70
N ALA A 106 -10.45 -9.95 -2.60
CA ALA A 106 -10.38 -11.41 -2.57
C ALA A 106 -11.21 -12.02 -1.41
N PRO A 107 -12.52 -11.76 -1.33
CA PRO A 107 -13.33 -12.06 -0.13
C PRO A 107 -13.46 -13.56 0.18
N LEU A 108 -13.12 -14.43 -0.75
CA LEU A 108 -13.19 -15.90 -0.59
C LEU A 108 -11.84 -16.54 -0.23
N LYS A 109 -10.75 -15.76 -0.24
CA LYS A 109 -9.41 -16.25 0.13
C LYS A 109 -9.19 -16.18 1.64
N GLN A 110 -8.34 -17.06 2.15
CA GLN A 110 -7.76 -16.89 3.49
C GLN A 110 -6.80 -15.71 3.44
N ILE A 111 -6.93 -14.78 4.37
CA ILE A 111 -6.12 -13.57 4.43
C ILE A 111 -5.42 -13.54 5.78
N HIS A 112 -4.10 -13.55 5.76
CA HIS A 112 -3.26 -13.48 6.96
C HIS A 112 -2.61 -12.10 7.05
N LEU A 113 -2.85 -11.44 8.18
CA LEU A 113 -2.50 -10.04 8.42
C LEU A 113 -1.58 -9.98 9.64
N PHE A 114 -0.34 -9.57 9.43
CA PHE A 114 0.69 -9.54 10.47
C PHE A 114 1.07 -8.11 10.80
N ASP A 115 0.96 -7.73 12.06
CA ASP A 115 1.38 -6.41 12.56
C ASP A 115 1.63 -6.48 14.08
N THR A 116 2.50 -5.62 14.56
CA THR A 116 2.72 -5.44 16.00
C THR A 116 1.50 -4.84 16.68
N PHE A 117 0.72 -4.02 15.96
CA PHE A 117 -0.32 -3.13 16.49
C PHE A 117 0.18 -2.30 17.68
N SER A 118 1.46 -1.96 17.64
CA SER A 118 2.13 -1.16 18.67
C SER A 118 3.18 -0.21 18.07
N GLY A 119 3.19 -0.10 16.75
CA GLY A 119 4.05 0.82 16.00
C GLY A 119 5.23 0.15 15.30
N VAL A 120 6.01 0.98 14.63
CA VAL A 120 7.17 0.57 13.83
C VAL A 120 8.19 -0.18 14.69
N ALA A 121 8.66 -1.32 14.20
CA ALA A 121 9.64 -2.18 14.86
C ALA A 121 10.94 -2.28 14.06
N LYS A 122 12.01 -2.78 14.71
CA LYS A 122 13.33 -3.09 14.11
C LYS A 122 13.99 -1.90 13.38
N ALA A 123 13.68 -0.66 13.78
CA ALA A 123 14.36 0.51 13.23
C ALA A 123 15.88 0.47 13.56
N SER A 124 16.69 0.84 12.56
CA SER A 124 18.14 0.83 12.64
C SER A 124 18.71 2.20 12.30
N ASP A 125 19.58 2.76 13.13
CA ASP A 125 20.23 4.03 12.83
C ASP A 125 21.12 3.99 11.58
N GLU A 126 21.52 2.81 11.15
CA GLU A 126 22.35 2.61 9.96
C GLU A 126 21.55 2.75 8.66
N TYR A 127 20.30 2.23 8.65
CA TYR A 127 19.51 2.14 7.42
C TYR A 127 18.26 3.02 7.42
N ASP A 128 17.70 3.32 8.59
CA ASP A 128 16.40 3.97 8.70
C ASP A 128 16.56 5.43 9.14
N ILE A 129 16.34 6.36 8.19
CA ILE A 129 16.48 7.80 8.43
C ILE A 129 15.22 8.38 9.08
N LEU A 130 14.05 7.95 8.61
CA LEU A 130 12.75 8.53 8.96
C LEU A 130 12.14 7.90 10.21
N TYR A 131 12.34 6.60 10.41
CA TYR A 131 11.74 5.82 11.49
C TYR A 131 12.76 5.51 12.59
N LYS A 132 12.33 5.63 13.83
CA LYS A 132 13.17 5.37 15.02
C LYS A 132 12.58 4.29 15.92
N GLY A 133 11.41 3.81 15.59
CA GLY A 133 10.65 2.82 16.34
C GLY A 133 9.54 3.44 17.18
N GLY A 134 8.37 2.79 17.15
CA GLY A 134 7.19 3.22 17.88
C GLY A 134 6.26 4.20 17.11
N GLU A 135 6.66 4.71 15.95
CA GLU A 135 5.75 5.46 15.08
C GLU A 135 4.57 4.58 14.66
N HIS A 136 3.46 5.19 14.29
CA HIS A 136 2.23 4.47 13.88
C HIS A 136 1.62 3.57 14.98
N SER A 137 1.87 3.87 16.26
CA SER A 137 1.30 3.14 17.40
C SER A 137 -0.14 3.55 17.74
N ASP A 138 -0.71 4.51 17.03
CA ASP A 138 -2.03 5.08 17.21
C ASP A 138 -3.13 4.20 16.57
N VAL A 139 -3.17 2.92 16.95
CA VAL A 139 -4.05 1.92 16.36
C VAL A 139 -4.75 1.09 17.44
N ASP A 140 -6.05 0.82 17.25
CA ASP A 140 -6.80 -0.15 18.03
C ASP A 140 -7.02 -1.43 17.24
N PHE A 141 -6.54 -2.56 17.77
CA PHE A 141 -6.66 -3.87 17.15
C PHE A 141 -8.11 -4.28 16.85
N ASN A 142 -9.07 -3.93 17.75
CA ASN A 142 -10.46 -4.28 17.56
C ASN A 142 -11.12 -3.45 16.46
N ASP A 143 -10.73 -2.18 16.32
CA ASP A 143 -11.21 -1.32 15.24
C ASP A 143 -10.72 -1.84 13.88
N VAL A 144 -9.44 -2.24 13.79
CA VAL A 144 -8.87 -2.87 12.58
C VAL A 144 -9.62 -4.16 12.24
N LYS A 145 -9.83 -5.03 13.23
CA LYS A 145 -10.59 -6.26 13.04
C LYS A 145 -12.02 -5.99 12.58
N ALA A 146 -12.71 -5.03 13.19
CA ALA A 146 -14.08 -4.65 12.84
C ALA A 146 -14.17 -4.12 11.40
N LEU A 147 -13.18 -3.33 10.96
CA LEU A 147 -13.10 -2.82 9.59
C LEU A 147 -12.97 -3.97 8.58
N ILE A 148 -12.03 -4.88 8.80
CA ILE A 148 -11.71 -5.98 7.87
C ILE A 148 -12.86 -6.98 7.80
N CYS A 149 -13.51 -7.31 8.92
CA CYS A 149 -14.64 -8.22 8.99
C CYS A 149 -15.87 -7.76 8.20
N GLN A 150 -15.94 -6.49 7.79
CA GLN A 150 -17.01 -6.02 6.89
C GLN A 150 -16.88 -6.59 5.47
N TYR A 151 -15.69 -7.01 5.08
CA TYR A 151 -15.40 -7.47 3.72
C TYR A 151 -15.21 -8.98 3.60
N THR A 152 -14.70 -9.63 4.65
CA THR A 152 -14.53 -11.09 4.66
C THR A 152 -14.54 -11.67 6.07
N PRO A 153 -15.13 -12.86 6.28
CA PRO A 153 -14.98 -13.63 7.52
C PRO A 153 -13.67 -14.45 7.55
N HIS A 154 -12.88 -14.45 6.48
CA HIS A 154 -11.72 -15.33 6.30
C HIS A 154 -10.39 -14.63 6.62
N ALA A 155 -10.43 -13.52 7.35
CA ALA A 155 -9.24 -12.79 7.78
C ALA A 155 -8.74 -13.27 9.15
N HIS A 156 -7.44 -13.54 9.21
CA HIS A 156 -6.70 -13.94 10.41
C HIS A 156 -5.71 -12.83 10.76
N LEU A 157 -5.96 -12.15 11.87
CA LEU A 157 -5.08 -11.10 12.37
C LEU A 157 -4.09 -11.68 13.38
N HIS A 158 -2.82 -11.50 13.12
CA HIS A 158 -1.70 -11.99 13.91
C HIS A 158 -0.98 -10.81 14.55
N LYS A 159 -1.19 -10.63 15.87
CA LYS A 159 -0.53 -9.56 16.63
C LYS A 159 0.83 -10.02 17.13
N GLY A 160 1.89 -9.36 16.71
CA GLY A 160 3.26 -9.65 17.10
C GLY A 160 4.27 -9.20 16.07
N LEU A 161 5.52 -9.51 16.32
CA LEU A 161 6.64 -9.18 15.45
C LEU A 161 6.79 -10.24 14.36
N PHE A 162 6.67 -9.83 13.11
CA PHE A 162 6.87 -10.74 11.98
C PHE A 162 8.34 -10.72 11.54
N PRO A 163 8.95 -11.90 11.20
CA PRO A 163 8.36 -13.25 11.29
C PRO A 163 8.53 -13.91 12.67
N ASP A 164 9.24 -13.29 13.61
CA ASP A 164 9.76 -13.92 14.83
C ASP A 164 8.68 -14.63 15.66
N ASP A 165 7.52 -14.00 15.83
CA ASP A 165 6.42 -14.54 16.62
C ASP A 165 5.47 -15.42 15.79
N HIS A 166 5.68 -15.52 14.47
CA HIS A 166 4.62 -16.01 13.56
C HIS A 166 5.06 -17.10 12.58
N LEU A 167 6.29 -17.62 12.66
CA LEU A 167 6.79 -18.65 11.71
C LEU A 167 5.82 -19.84 11.54
N ALA A 168 5.17 -20.29 12.62
CA ALA A 168 4.23 -21.41 12.58
C ALA A 168 2.83 -21.05 12.03
N THR A 169 2.55 -19.78 11.80
CA THR A 169 1.24 -19.29 11.32
C THR A 169 1.29 -18.73 9.90
N ILE A 170 2.48 -18.72 9.29
CA ILE A 170 2.65 -18.37 7.87
C ILE A 170 1.99 -19.47 7.04
N PRO A 171 1.12 -19.14 6.06
CA PRO A 171 0.51 -20.13 5.20
C PRO A 171 1.53 -20.89 4.35
N ASP A 172 1.36 -22.20 4.20
CA ASP A 172 2.22 -23.05 3.35
C ASP A 172 2.22 -22.62 1.87
N VAL A 173 1.10 -22.03 1.41
CA VAL A 173 0.94 -21.59 0.01
C VAL A 173 0.39 -20.18 0.00
N ILE A 174 1.17 -19.27 -0.53
CA ILE A 174 0.83 -17.85 -0.66
C ILE A 174 0.59 -17.55 -2.14
N SER A 175 -0.57 -17.01 -2.47
CA SER A 175 -0.91 -16.57 -3.83
C SER A 175 -0.61 -15.09 -4.05
N PHE A 176 -0.56 -14.31 -2.98
CA PHE A 176 -0.28 -12.87 -3.02
C PHE A 176 0.30 -12.42 -1.69
N ALA A 177 1.38 -11.65 -1.73
CA ALA A 177 1.97 -11.04 -0.56
C ALA A 177 2.11 -9.53 -0.76
N HIS A 178 1.66 -8.75 0.23
CA HIS A 178 1.88 -7.31 0.35
C HIS A 178 2.73 -7.06 1.59
N ILE A 179 3.95 -6.54 1.40
CA ILE A 179 4.88 -6.23 2.48
C ILE A 179 5.02 -4.71 2.51
N ASP A 180 4.40 -4.10 3.51
CA ASP A 180 4.34 -2.65 3.70
C ASP A 180 4.86 -2.28 5.10
N VAL A 181 6.14 -2.54 5.29
CA VAL A 181 6.87 -2.27 6.53
C VAL A 181 7.87 -1.15 6.33
N ASP A 182 8.01 -0.29 7.32
CA ASP A 182 8.72 0.98 7.20
C ASP A 182 10.23 0.88 7.40
N THR A 183 10.75 -0.26 7.88
CA THR A 183 12.17 -0.41 8.23
C THR A 183 12.87 -1.45 7.38
N HIS A 184 14.16 -1.19 7.13
CA HIS A 184 15.02 -2.09 6.34
C HIS A 184 15.04 -3.52 6.90
N ASN A 185 15.22 -3.66 8.22
CA ASN A 185 15.33 -4.99 8.83
C ASN A 185 13.99 -5.74 8.76
N SER A 186 12.86 -5.07 9.05
CA SER A 186 11.54 -5.68 8.91
C SER A 186 11.27 -6.14 7.48
N ALA A 187 11.58 -5.31 6.48
CA ALA A 187 11.41 -5.67 5.07
C ALA A 187 12.28 -6.88 4.70
N LYS A 188 13.57 -6.85 5.03
CA LYS A 188 14.51 -7.92 4.74
C LYS A 188 14.05 -9.26 5.35
N GLU A 189 13.71 -9.27 6.62
CA GLU A 189 13.29 -10.49 7.31
C GLU A 189 11.95 -11.02 6.79
N SER A 190 11.03 -10.13 6.41
CA SER A 190 9.76 -10.53 5.79
C SER A 190 9.94 -11.23 4.43
N PHE A 191 10.99 -10.91 3.66
CA PHE A 191 11.29 -11.56 2.40
C PHE A 191 11.93 -12.93 2.55
N TYR A 192 12.55 -13.23 3.69
CA TYR A 192 13.24 -14.50 3.92
C TYR A 192 12.44 -15.49 4.78
N ALA A 193 11.27 -15.07 5.26
CA ALA A 193 10.36 -15.92 6.01
C ALA A 193 9.51 -16.81 5.09
#